data_8f2e775e6ba9e936d7dfb0008218f4a4
#
_entry.id   8f2e775e6ba9e936d7dfb0008218f4a4
#
_cell.length_a   1.000
_cell.length_b   1.000
_cell.length_c   1.000
_cell.angle_alpha   90.00
_cell.angle_beta   90.00
_cell.angle_gamma   90.00
#
_symmetry.space_group_name_H-M   'P 1'
#
loop_
_entity.id
_entity.type
_entity.pdbx_description
1 polymer ?
#
loop_
_entity_poly.entity_id
_entity_poly.type
_entity_poly.pdbx_seq_one_letter_code
_entity_poly.pdbx_strand_id
1 'polypeptide(L)'
;MRLKSLKLAGFKSFANPTTFTFRHGITAIVGPNGCGKSNVIDAIRWVLGETSAKQLRGGAMSDVIFAGTQDKAAKSVASVELTFEHTQDEQTGIRHEFNLYHELSVRRQVNLEGRSDYFINGTRCRRRDVVDVFLGTGLGARSYAVIEQGMIGRIVESSPLQLR
;
A
#
# COMPACT_ATOMS: atom_id res chain seq x y z
N MET A 1 -15.21 5.38 2.48
CA MET A 1 -13.91 5.68 1.82
C MET A 1 -13.63 4.62 0.77
N ARG A 2 -13.30 4.99 -0.47
CA ARG A 2 -13.05 4.08 -1.60
C ARG A 2 -11.68 4.34 -2.22
N LEU A 3 -10.92 3.29 -2.54
CA LEU A 3 -9.66 3.40 -3.25
C LEU A 3 -9.94 3.84 -4.71
N LYS A 4 -9.40 4.98 -5.12
CA LYS A 4 -9.54 5.58 -6.45
C LYS A 4 -8.37 5.20 -7.36
N SER A 5 -7.14 5.34 -6.85
CA SER A 5 -5.95 5.04 -7.63
C SER A 5 -4.76 4.60 -6.77
N LEU A 6 -3.87 3.86 -7.42
CA LEU A 6 -2.55 3.47 -6.91
C LEU A 6 -1.50 3.92 -7.92
N LYS A 7 -0.56 4.75 -7.51
CA LYS A 7 0.57 5.20 -8.31
C LYS A 7 1.87 4.66 -7.74
N LEU A 8 2.69 4.07 -8.59
CA LEU A 8 3.99 3.48 -8.24
C LEU A 8 5.09 4.09 -9.10
N ALA A 9 6.26 4.29 -8.54
CA ALA A 9 7.45 4.70 -9.28
C ALA A 9 8.70 4.15 -8.59
N GLY A 10 9.56 3.47 -9.34
CA GLY A 10 10.78 2.87 -8.81
C GLY A 10 10.55 1.76 -7.78
N PHE A 11 9.36 1.17 -7.72
CA PHE A 11 8.97 0.18 -6.72
C PHE A 11 9.00 -1.23 -7.30
N LYS A 12 9.87 -2.09 -6.76
CA LYS A 12 10.06 -3.48 -7.19
C LYS A 12 10.17 -3.62 -8.72
N SER A 13 9.19 -4.22 -9.39
CA SER A 13 9.17 -4.39 -10.86
C SER A 13 8.72 -3.14 -11.62
N PHE A 14 8.25 -2.09 -10.93
CA PHE A 14 7.73 -0.87 -11.53
C PHE A 14 8.81 0.22 -11.61
N ALA A 15 9.69 0.13 -12.60
CA ALA A 15 10.79 1.08 -12.82
C ALA A 15 10.27 2.50 -13.12
N ASN A 16 9.27 2.59 -14.00
CA ASN A 16 8.68 3.86 -14.45
C ASN A 16 7.39 4.17 -13.67
N PRO A 17 7.00 5.44 -13.59
CA PRO A 17 5.71 5.81 -13.02
C PRO A 17 4.56 5.04 -13.68
N THR A 18 3.81 4.30 -12.89
CA THR A 18 2.67 3.48 -13.32
C THR A 18 1.49 3.81 -12.44
N THR A 19 0.32 4.05 -13.04
CA THR A 19 -0.91 4.36 -12.31
C THR A 19 -1.97 3.33 -12.62
N PHE A 20 -2.52 2.73 -11.57
CA PHE A 20 -3.72 1.90 -11.62
C PHE A 20 -4.91 2.74 -11.15
N THR A 21 -5.93 2.84 -11.98
CA THR A 21 -7.18 3.51 -11.62
C THR A 21 -8.24 2.46 -11.36
N PHE A 22 -8.88 2.53 -10.20
CA PHE A 22 -9.93 1.61 -9.78
C PHE A 22 -11.29 2.25 -10.04
N ARG A 23 -12.09 1.61 -10.87
CA ARG A 23 -13.48 2.02 -11.13
C ARG A 23 -14.41 1.49 -10.02
N HIS A 24 -15.68 1.88 -10.08
CA HIS A 24 -16.69 1.33 -9.17
C HIS A 24 -16.85 -0.19 -9.36
N GLY A 25 -17.11 -0.89 -8.27
CA GLY A 25 -17.30 -2.34 -8.26
C GLY A 25 -15.98 -3.12 -8.12
N ILE A 26 -15.87 -4.24 -8.79
CA ILE A 26 -14.74 -5.15 -8.72
C ILE A 26 -13.73 -4.83 -9.82
N THR A 27 -12.46 -4.72 -9.46
CA THR A 27 -11.35 -4.58 -10.41
C THR A 27 -10.42 -5.79 -10.28
N ALA A 28 -10.11 -6.44 -11.41
CA ALA A 28 -9.15 -7.53 -11.47
C ALA A 28 -7.84 -7.09 -12.13
N ILE A 29 -6.70 -7.52 -11.56
CA ILE A 29 -5.37 -7.35 -12.14
C ILE A 29 -4.89 -8.72 -12.59
N VAL A 30 -4.79 -8.92 -13.89
CA VAL A 30 -4.42 -10.19 -14.52
C VAL A 30 -3.10 -10.07 -15.26
N GLY A 31 -2.39 -11.17 -15.41
CA GLY A 31 -1.12 -11.22 -16.13
C GLY A 31 -0.38 -12.55 -15.89
N PRO A 32 0.69 -12.83 -16.66
CA PRO A 32 1.51 -14.04 -16.49
C PRO A 32 2.18 -14.10 -15.12
N ASN A 33 2.73 -15.27 -14.76
CA ASN A 33 3.55 -15.40 -13.55
C ASN A 33 4.82 -14.55 -13.67
N GLY A 34 5.23 -13.93 -12.56
CA GLY A 34 6.43 -13.07 -12.53
C GLY A 34 6.24 -11.64 -13.04
N CYS A 35 5.10 -11.27 -13.64
CA CYS A 35 4.90 -9.91 -14.18
C CYS A 35 4.64 -8.80 -13.13
N GLY A 36 4.70 -9.11 -11.84
CA GLY A 36 4.57 -8.10 -10.79
C GLY A 36 3.18 -7.94 -10.17
N LYS A 37 2.19 -8.82 -10.47
CA LYS A 37 0.85 -8.76 -9.85
C LYS A 37 0.90 -8.66 -8.32
N SER A 38 1.69 -9.52 -7.68
CA SER A 38 1.83 -9.51 -6.21
C SER A 38 2.54 -8.25 -5.70
N ASN A 39 3.33 -7.57 -6.52
CA ASN A 39 3.98 -6.31 -6.13
C ASN A 39 2.97 -5.17 -5.95
N VAL A 40 1.79 -5.26 -6.57
CA VAL A 40 0.69 -4.30 -6.37
C VAL A 40 0.15 -4.41 -4.94
N ILE A 41 -0.08 -5.63 -4.43
CA ILE A 41 -0.51 -5.85 -3.05
C ILE A 41 0.58 -5.41 -2.06
N ASP A 42 1.86 -5.76 -2.34
CA ASP A 42 2.97 -5.30 -1.51
C ASP A 42 3.03 -3.78 -1.44
N ALA A 43 2.79 -3.08 -2.54
CA ALA A 43 2.79 -1.63 -2.59
C ALA A 43 1.68 -1.03 -1.71
N ILE A 44 0.46 -1.58 -1.78
CA ILE A 44 -0.66 -1.15 -0.93
C ILE A 44 -0.32 -1.33 0.55
N ARG A 45 0.17 -2.50 0.96
CA ARG A 45 0.55 -2.75 2.35
C ARG A 45 1.69 -1.84 2.80
N TRP A 46 2.68 -1.66 1.94
CA TRP A 46 3.83 -0.85 2.25
C TRP A 46 3.47 0.61 2.53
N VAL A 47 2.63 1.23 1.69
CA VAL A 47 2.23 2.63 1.88
C VAL A 47 1.32 2.80 3.11
N LEU A 48 0.52 1.78 3.46
CA LEU A 48 -0.32 1.77 4.66
C LEU A 48 0.47 1.53 5.97
N GLY A 49 1.80 1.50 5.91
CA GLY A 49 2.64 1.49 7.09
C GLY A 49 3.31 0.15 7.43
N GLU A 50 3.29 -0.84 6.54
CA GLU A 50 4.07 -2.07 6.75
C GLU A 50 5.57 -1.76 6.85
N THR A 51 6.20 -2.27 7.91
CA THR A 51 7.63 -2.04 8.21
C THR A 51 8.46 -3.31 8.15
N SER A 52 7.83 -4.48 8.01
CA SER A 52 8.55 -5.74 7.89
C SER A 52 9.02 -5.95 6.46
N ALA A 53 10.32 -5.88 6.21
CA ALA A 53 10.91 -6.22 4.93
C ALA A 53 10.56 -7.66 4.51
N LYS A 54 10.55 -8.60 5.47
CA LYS A 54 10.19 -10.00 5.25
C LYS A 54 8.76 -10.17 4.72
N GLN A 55 7.79 -9.41 5.23
CA GLN A 55 6.42 -9.44 4.73
C GLN A 55 6.29 -8.83 3.32
N LEU A 56 7.25 -8.00 2.93
CA LEU A 56 7.38 -7.46 1.58
C LEU A 56 8.31 -8.31 0.69
N ARG A 57 8.67 -9.52 1.14
CA ARG A 57 9.51 -10.46 0.41
C ARG A 57 10.91 -9.90 0.11
N GLY A 58 11.46 -9.11 1.03
CA GLY A 58 12.80 -8.53 0.98
C GLY A 58 13.59 -8.81 2.27
N GLY A 59 14.89 -8.59 2.25
CA GLY A 59 15.79 -8.64 3.41
C GLY A 59 15.90 -7.29 4.11
N ALA A 60 15.88 -6.21 3.34
CA ALA A 60 15.94 -4.84 3.81
C ALA A 60 14.80 -4.00 3.24
N MET A 61 14.52 -2.85 3.86
CA MET A 61 13.45 -1.96 3.40
C MET A 61 13.79 -1.27 2.06
N SER A 62 15.07 -1.12 1.75
CA SER A 62 15.56 -0.65 0.45
C SER A 62 15.33 -1.65 -0.70
N ASP A 63 15.08 -2.94 -0.40
CA ASP A 63 14.83 -3.97 -1.43
C ASP A 63 13.50 -3.76 -2.17
N VAL A 64 12.66 -2.85 -1.70
CA VAL A 64 11.48 -2.42 -2.46
C VAL A 64 11.83 -1.50 -3.64
N ILE A 65 13.06 -0.96 -3.69
CA ILE A 65 13.51 -0.10 -4.78
C ILE A 65 13.85 -0.98 -6.00
N PHE A 66 13.49 -0.50 -7.18
CA PHE A 66 13.79 -1.19 -8.44
C PHE A 66 15.31 -1.33 -8.64
N ALA A 67 15.79 -2.57 -8.63
CA ALA A 67 17.22 -2.89 -8.67
C ALA A 67 17.87 -2.77 -10.06
N GLY A 68 17.07 -2.50 -11.12
CA GLY A 68 17.53 -2.47 -12.49
C GLY A 68 17.30 -3.80 -13.22
N THR A 69 17.41 -3.74 -14.55
CA THR A 69 17.43 -4.88 -15.47
C THR A 69 18.47 -4.62 -16.55
N GLN A 70 18.65 -5.53 -17.49
CA GLN A 70 19.54 -5.31 -18.65
C GLN A 70 19.18 -4.04 -19.44
N ASP A 71 17.87 -3.71 -19.52
CA ASP A 71 17.35 -2.59 -20.33
C ASP A 71 17.03 -1.34 -19.53
N LYS A 72 17.01 -1.41 -18.19
CA LYS A 72 16.58 -0.29 -17.33
C LYS A 72 17.53 -0.12 -16.15
N ALA A 73 18.06 1.09 -16.01
CA ALA A 73 18.90 1.44 -14.87
C ALA A 73 18.14 1.32 -13.53
N ALA A 74 18.88 0.92 -12.49
CA ALA A 74 18.40 0.92 -11.13
C ALA A 74 17.88 2.30 -10.72
N LYS A 75 16.93 2.33 -9.78
CA LYS A 75 16.42 3.56 -9.21
C LYS A 75 17.05 3.83 -7.83
N SER A 76 17.10 5.08 -7.44
CA SER A 76 17.58 5.49 -6.10
C SER A 76 16.45 5.70 -5.10
N VAL A 77 15.21 5.77 -5.57
CA VAL A 77 14.01 6.04 -4.77
C VAL A 77 12.86 5.18 -5.27
N ALA A 78 12.11 4.62 -4.34
CA ALA A 78 10.78 4.06 -4.59
C ALA A 78 9.72 4.96 -3.97
N SER A 79 8.60 5.15 -4.69
CA SER A 79 7.45 5.91 -4.22
C SER A 79 6.17 5.16 -4.55
N VAL A 80 5.25 5.11 -3.59
CA VAL A 80 3.89 4.59 -3.75
C VAL A 80 2.92 5.61 -3.18
N GLU A 81 1.85 5.89 -3.93
CA GLU A 81 0.78 6.78 -3.52
C GLU A 81 -0.57 6.09 -3.72
N LEU A 82 -1.39 6.09 -2.69
CA LEU A 82 -2.80 5.70 -2.73
C LEU A 82 -3.66 6.95 -2.67
N THR A 83 -4.65 7.03 -3.55
CA THR A 83 -5.67 8.06 -3.49
C THR A 83 -7.02 7.43 -3.22
N PHE A 84 -7.69 7.93 -2.20
CA PHE A 84 -9.04 7.53 -1.80
C PHE A 84 -10.01 8.68 -2.06
N GLU A 85 -11.25 8.34 -2.36
CA GLU A 85 -12.36 9.28 -2.38
C GLU A 85 -13.35 8.97 -1.27
N HIS A 86 -14.01 9.99 -0.74
CA HIS A 86 -15.12 9.82 0.20
C HIS A 86 -16.39 9.47 -0.56
N THR A 87 -17.05 8.38 -0.20
CA THR A 87 -18.42 8.10 -0.64
C THR A 87 -19.39 8.85 0.28
N GLN A 88 -20.40 9.48 -0.28
CA GLN A 88 -21.35 10.34 0.46
C GLN A 88 -22.11 9.63 1.58
N ASP A 89 -22.10 8.30 1.64
CA ASP A 89 -22.86 7.50 2.60
C ASP A 89 -22.13 7.22 3.94
N GLU A 90 -20.88 7.65 4.08
CA GLU A 90 -20.13 7.40 5.33
C GLU A 90 -20.29 8.56 6.33
N GLN A 91 -21.51 8.76 6.83
CA GLN A 91 -21.77 9.57 8.05
C GLN A 91 -21.41 8.81 9.33
N THR A 92 -20.37 8.00 9.33
CA THR A 92 -19.88 7.37 10.55
C THR A 92 -18.98 8.32 11.32
N GLY A 93 -19.50 8.82 12.39
CA GLY A 93 -19.12 9.68 13.50
C GLY A 93 -17.68 9.87 13.94
N ILE A 94 -16.65 9.54 13.20
CA ILE A 94 -15.26 9.84 13.55
C ILE A 94 -14.82 11.03 12.71
N ARG A 95 -14.92 12.22 13.28
CA ARG A 95 -14.38 13.45 12.69
C ARG A 95 -12.86 13.45 12.80
N HIS A 96 -12.18 12.92 11.80
CA HIS A 96 -10.78 13.27 11.57
C HIS A 96 -10.71 14.56 10.74
N GLU A 97 -9.70 15.39 10.99
CA GLU A 97 -9.43 16.62 10.21
C GLU A 97 -9.37 16.39 8.69
N PHE A 98 -9.13 15.14 8.27
CA PHE A 98 -9.06 14.72 6.88
C PHE A 98 -10.42 14.43 6.22
N ASN A 99 -11.52 14.37 6.97
CA ASN A 99 -12.89 14.21 6.42
C ASN A 99 -13.42 15.46 5.69
N LEU A 100 -12.68 16.58 5.76
CA LEU A 100 -13.00 17.81 5.07
C LEU A 100 -12.57 17.81 3.59
N TYR A 101 -11.77 16.82 3.17
CA TYR A 101 -11.28 16.74 1.80
C TYR A 101 -12.09 15.72 1.00
N HIS A 102 -12.48 16.04 -0.22
CA HIS A 102 -13.13 15.10 -1.14
C HIS A 102 -12.24 13.91 -1.50
N GLU A 103 -10.93 14.10 -1.45
CA GLU A 103 -9.93 13.07 -1.72
C GLU A 103 -8.87 13.06 -0.62
N LEU A 104 -8.45 11.87 -0.25
CA LEU A 104 -7.32 11.62 0.65
C LEU A 104 -6.22 10.94 -0.14
N SER A 105 -5.04 11.56 -0.25
CA SER A 105 -3.85 10.90 -0.77
C SER A 105 -2.88 10.54 0.34
N VAL A 106 -2.37 9.32 0.30
CA VAL A 106 -1.32 8.85 1.20
C VAL A 106 -0.15 8.36 0.37
N ARG A 107 1.03 8.94 0.58
CA ARG A 107 2.24 8.59 -0.15
C ARG A 107 3.35 8.20 0.81
N ARG A 108 4.09 7.17 0.44
CA ARG A 108 5.35 6.79 1.07
C ARG A 108 6.44 6.77 0.02
N GLN A 109 7.63 7.22 0.39
CA GLN A 109 8.84 7.05 -0.43
C GLN A 109 9.98 6.54 0.44
N VAL A 110 10.93 5.83 -0.17
CA VAL A 110 12.14 5.32 0.48
C VAL A 110 13.34 5.54 -0.44
N ASN A 111 14.48 5.90 0.15
CA ASN A 111 15.76 6.01 -0.54
C ASN A 111 16.66 4.77 -0.29
N LEU A 112 17.80 4.71 -0.94
CA LEU A 112 18.78 3.61 -0.81
C LEU A 112 19.32 3.42 0.61
N GLU A 113 19.31 4.47 1.43
CA GLU A 113 19.70 4.41 2.84
C GLU A 113 18.61 3.79 3.72
N GLY A 114 17.45 3.39 3.15
CA GLY A 114 16.31 2.84 3.87
C GLY A 114 15.46 3.87 4.61
N ARG A 115 15.75 5.18 4.44
CA ARG A 115 14.95 6.24 5.05
C ARG A 115 13.60 6.34 4.34
N SER A 116 12.53 6.20 5.12
CA SER A 116 11.14 6.34 4.63
C SER A 116 10.52 7.65 5.07
N ASP A 117 9.94 8.38 4.13
CA ASP A 117 9.12 9.56 4.36
C ASP A 117 7.66 9.28 3.99
N TYR A 118 6.74 9.82 4.79
CA TYR A 118 5.29 9.68 4.62
C TYR A 118 4.65 11.04 4.39
N PHE A 119 3.60 11.04 3.58
CA PHE A 119 2.86 12.25 3.24
C PHE A 119 1.36 11.96 3.20
N ILE A 120 0.56 12.87 3.74
CA ILE A 120 -0.90 12.91 3.61
C ILE A 120 -1.26 14.20 2.89
N ASN A 121 -1.97 14.12 1.78
CA ASN A 121 -2.34 15.26 0.93
C ASN A 121 -1.14 16.17 0.60
N GLY A 122 0.02 15.55 0.32
CA GLY A 122 1.26 16.25 0.00
C GLY A 122 2.03 16.79 1.22
N THR A 123 1.45 16.82 2.40
CA THR A 123 2.10 17.28 3.64
C THR A 123 2.86 16.14 4.30
N ARG A 124 4.13 16.38 4.66
CA ARG A 124 4.95 15.38 5.36
C ARG A 124 4.37 15.06 6.73
N CYS A 125 4.29 13.78 7.06
CA CYS A 125 3.74 13.28 8.30
C CYS A 125 4.53 12.11 8.86
N ARG A 126 4.14 11.57 10.01
CA ARG A 126 4.73 10.37 10.60
C ARG A 126 3.98 9.13 10.12
N ARG A 127 4.66 7.98 10.18
CA ARG A 127 4.01 6.69 9.89
C ARG A 127 2.73 6.47 10.71
N ARG A 128 2.76 6.81 12.01
CA ARG A 128 1.61 6.63 12.89
C ARG A 128 0.40 7.44 12.42
N ASP A 129 0.62 8.64 11.89
CA ASP A 129 -0.45 9.51 11.41
C ASP A 129 -1.18 8.84 10.22
N VAL A 130 -0.42 8.16 9.35
CA VAL A 130 -1.00 7.32 8.28
C VAL A 130 -1.80 6.16 8.84
N VAL A 131 -1.27 5.43 9.82
CA VAL A 131 -1.97 4.31 10.45
C VAL A 131 -3.26 4.77 11.13
N ASP A 132 -3.21 5.91 11.82
CA ASP A 132 -4.34 6.48 12.57
C ASP A 132 -5.49 6.90 11.63
N VAL A 133 -5.19 7.42 10.45
CA VAL A 133 -6.20 7.74 9.41
C VAL A 133 -7.04 6.52 9.03
N PHE A 134 -6.43 5.33 9.03
CA PHE A 134 -7.10 4.09 8.63
C PHE A 134 -7.64 3.28 9.83
N LEU A 135 -7.41 3.74 11.08
CA LEU A 135 -8.01 3.11 12.26
C LEU A 135 -9.54 3.17 12.16
N GLY A 136 -10.18 2.03 12.34
CA GLY A 136 -11.64 1.90 12.24
C GLY A 136 -12.21 1.78 10.83
N THR A 137 -11.41 2.01 9.77
CA THR A 137 -11.87 1.85 8.38
C THR A 137 -11.71 0.42 7.86
N GLY A 138 -11.01 -0.45 8.59
CA GLY A 138 -10.66 -1.80 8.13
C GLY A 138 -9.55 -1.83 7.05
N LEU A 139 -8.95 -0.69 6.71
CA LEU A 139 -7.96 -0.56 5.62
C LEU A 139 -6.50 -0.53 6.09
N GLY A 140 -6.19 -0.84 7.34
CA GLY A 140 -4.81 -0.85 7.85
C GLY A 140 -3.91 -1.91 7.21
N ALA A 141 -2.58 -1.76 7.32
CA ALA A 141 -1.59 -2.68 6.74
C ALA A 141 -1.72 -4.14 7.23
N ARG A 142 -2.34 -4.35 8.38
CA ARG A 142 -2.63 -5.66 9.00
C ARG A 142 -4.13 -5.92 9.14
N SER A 143 -4.95 -5.24 8.37
CA SER A 143 -6.40 -5.42 8.42
C SER A 143 -6.83 -6.62 7.58
N TYR A 144 -8.03 -7.14 7.88
CA TYR A 144 -8.67 -8.18 7.07
C TYR A 144 -9.08 -7.72 5.67
N ALA A 145 -8.96 -6.44 5.36
CA ALA A 145 -9.25 -5.90 4.02
C ALA A 145 -8.21 -6.33 2.96
N VAL A 146 -7.00 -6.73 3.39
CA VAL A 146 -5.96 -7.24 2.48
C VAL A 146 -5.74 -8.72 2.72
N ILE A 147 -6.28 -9.56 1.85
CA ILE A 147 -6.15 -11.01 1.91
C ILE A 147 -5.04 -11.44 0.95
N GLU A 148 -3.99 -12.05 1.49
CA GLU A 148 -2.88 -12.58 0.71
C GLU A 148 -3.09 -14.02 0.26
N GLN A 149 -2.33 -14.41 -0.75
CA GLN A 149 -2.23 -15.80 -1.18
C GLN A 149 -1.79 -16.70 -0.01
N GLY A 150 -2.56 -17.75 0.27
CA GLY A 150 -2.30 -18.69 1.36
C GLY A 150 -2.73 -18.20 2.76
N MET A 151 -3.23 -16.98 2.91
CA MET A 151 -3.71 -16.47 4.19
C MET A 151 -4.96 -17.24 4.67
N ILE A 152 -5.88 -17.54 3.76
CA ILE A 152 -7.11 -18.31 4.08
C ILE A 152 -6.75 -19.71 4.58
N GLY A 153 -5.81 -20.41 3.91
CA GLY A 153 -5.33 -21.73 4.35
C GLY A 153 -4.78 -21.68 5.78
N ARG A 154 -3.94 -20.68 6.08
CA ARG A 154 -3.40 -20.49 7.43
C ARG A 154 -4.48 -20.22 8.48
N ILE A 155 -5.52 -19.46 8.14
CA ILE A 155 -6.65 -19.20 9.07
C ILE A 155 -7.41 -20.49 9.36
N VAL A 156 -7.67 -21.32 8.34
CA VAL A 156 -8.39 -22.60 8.48
C VAL A 156 -7.57 -23.61 9.28
N GLU A 157 -6.25 -23.63 9.10
CA GLU A 157 -5.33 -24.57 9.77
C GLU A 157 -4.92 -24.11 11.17
N SER A 158 -5.13 -22.83 11.51
CA SER A 158 -4.73 -22.26 12.80
C SER A 158 -5.67 -22.70 13.92
N SER A 159 -5.11 -23.02 15.09
CA SER A 159 -5.92 -23.28 16.29
C SER A 159 -6.61 -21.98 16.77
N PRO A 160 -7.77 -22.07 17.47
CA PRO A 160 -8.52 -20.91 17.98
C PRO A 160 -7.68 -19.96 18.86
N LEU A 161 -6.62 -20.45 19.51
CA LEU A 161 -5.71 -19.66 20.35
C LEU A 161 -4.70 -18.84 19.53
N GLN A 162 -4.47 -19.20 18.26
CA GLN A 162 -3.56 -18.47 17.36
C GLN A 162 -4.25 -17.39 16.54
N LEU A 163 -5.59 -17.36 16.58
CA LEU A 163 -6.43 -16.41 15.86
C LEU A 163 -6.84 -15.18 16.71
N ARG A 164 -6.40 -15.10 17.98
CA ARG A 164 -6.64 -13.99 18.90
C ARG A 164 -5.57 -12.90 18.81
#